data_36055fdce15aba91acaf6250330c7972
#
_entry.id   36055fdce15aba91acaf6250330c7972
#
_cell.length_a   1.000
_cell.length_b   1.000
_cell.length_c   1.000
_cell.angle_alpha   90.00
_cell.angle_beta   90.00
_cell.angle_gamma   90.00
#
_symmetry.space_group_name_H-M   'P 1'
#
loop_
_entity.id
_entity.type
_entity.pdbx_description
1 polymer ?
#
loop_
_entity_poly.entity_id
_entity_poly.type
_entity_poly.pdbx_seq_one_letter_code
_entity_poly.pdbx_strand_id
1 'polypeptide(L)'
;MKRSLALLLALAMSLGLLAGCGSKDTPAGSQSGSGSESGAKQIETLKVAFVPSREPQEIITATEPLKQLLKDELAKEGYEVGNVEITVGTTYEAVGEGLEAGTIDVGLIPGGTYVLYDDGAEVILTATRDGLSKDSDNAKDWNDGKPTEASDKQAVSYRALIIAGPSDKGQELAAKVNNGEELTWEDLDSANWSVMGTSSPAGYIYPALWLQDRYGKGISDLSSAVQSDSYASAFARLASGQVDVLVTYADARRDYAERWNTEFSRQGSIWEETNVIGVTAPIYNDTISVSKNSEIMDDALIAALQNAFINIGNTDEGKQVIAIYSHNGYQKAQSSDYDNERAAQKLIQELTAAN
;
A
#
# COMPACT_ATOMS: atom_id res chain seq x y z
N MET A 1 -32.47 -37.94 -34.77
CA MET A 1 -32.21 -38.44 -36.14
C MET A 1 -30.74 -38.25 -36.43
N LYS A 2 -30.04 -39.36 -36.38
CA LYS A 2 -29.13 -39.91 -37.40
C LYS A 2 -27.86 -39.08 -37.66
N ARG A 3 -26.74 -39.52 -37.26
CA ARG A 3 -25.77 -40.59 -37.65
C ARG A 3 -24.51 -39.94 -38.18
N SER A 4 -23.35 -40.08 -37.56
CA SER A 4 -22.34 -41.14 -37.66
C SER A 4 -21.40 -40.98 -38.87
N LEU A 5 -20.11 -41.04 -38.64
CA LEU A 5 -19.06 -41.93 -39.18
C LEU A 5 -17.75 -41.17 -39.31
N ALA A 6 -16.66 -41.35 -38.61
CA ALA A 6 -15.72 -42.47 -38.46
C ALA A 6 -15.01 -42.86 -39.78
N LEU A 7 -13.68 -42.84 -39.75
CA LEU A 7 -12.68 -43.78 -40.30
C LEU A 7 -11.35 -43.04 -40.53
N LEU A 8 -10.26 -43.34 -39.84
CA LEU A 8 -9.32 -44.47 -39.85
C LEU A 8 -8.44 -44.58 -41.11
N LEU A 9 -7.21 -44.76 -40.89
CA LEU A 9 -6.08 -45.50 -41.51
C LEU A 9 -4.87 -44.61 -41.78
N ALA A 10 -3.74 -44.83 -41.24
CA ALA A 10 -2.80 -45.96 -41.02
C ALA A 10 -1.50 -45.74 -41.84
N LEU A 11 -0.43 -45.78 -41.11
CA LEU A 11 0.77 -46.59 -41.24
C LEU A 11 1.63 -46.49 -42.50
N ALA A 12 2.89 -46.11 -42.38
CA ALA A 12 4.00 -46.87 -42.97
C ALA A 12 5.35 -46.50 -42.33
N MET A 13 5.95 -47.51 -41.74
CA MET A 13 7.37 -47.61 -41.35
C MET A 13 8.27 -47.66 -42.58
N SER A 14 9.49 -47.13 -42.46
CA SER A 14 10.64 -47.72 -43.17
C SER A 14 11.90 -47.58 -42.35
N LEU A 15 12.40 -48.70 -41.90
CA LEU A 15 13.76 -48.94 -41.35
C LEU A 15 14.80 -48.75 -42.46
N GLY A 16 15.94 -48.23 -42.09
CA GLY A 16 17.17 -48.24 -42.86
C GLY A 16 18.38 -48.27 -41.95
N LEU A 17 18.80 -49.45 -41.57
CA LEU A 17 20.11 -49.76 -40.97
C LEU A 17 21.17 -49.85 -42.07
N LEU A 18 22.32 -49.20 -41.86
CA LEU A 18 23.60 -49.76 -42.38
C LEU A 18 24.76 -49.33 -41.45
N ALA A 19 25.43 -50.34 -40.98
CA ALA A 19 26.60 -50.27 -40.17
C ALA A 19 27.87 -49.99 -41.01
N GLY A 20 28.86 -49.33 -40.37
CA GLY A 20 30.22 -49.20 -40.92
C GLY A 20 31.20 -48.99 -39.78
N CYS A 21 31.92 -50.04 -39.39
CA CYS A 21 33.02 -50.03 -38.46
C CYS A 21 34.31 -49.44 -39.10
N GLY A 22 35.13 -48.70 -38.29
CA GLY A 22 36.50 -48.31 -38.63
C GLY A 22 37.19 -47.66 -37.47
N SER A 23 38.21 -48.32 -36.91
CA SER A 23 38.88 -48.10 -35.61
C SER A 23 39.95 -46.99 -35.56
N LYS A 24 40.18 -46.56 -34.30
CA LYS A 24 41.46 -46.04 -33.64
C LYS A 24 41.93 -44.64 -34.00
N ASP A 25 42.05 -43.73 -33.08
CA ASP A 25 42.98 -43.50 -32.00
C ASP A 25 42.67 -42.17 -31.26
N THR A 26 42.76 -42.22 -29.94
CA THR A 26 42.70 -41.10 -28.99
C THR A 26 44.05 -40.34 -28.94
N PRO A 27 44.27 -39.07 -28.48
CA PRO A 27 43.70 -38.56 -27.23
C PRO A 27 43.31 -37.05 -27.16
N ALA A 28 42.54 -36.76 -26.14
CA ALA A 28 42.49 -35.61 -25.25
C ALA A 28 42.20 -34.20 -25.79
N GLY A 29 41.10 -33.68 -25.30
CA GLY A 29 40.76 -32.27 -25.37
C GLY A 29 39.32 -32.05 -24.92
N SER A 30 39.00 -32.40 -23.67
CA SER A 30 37.75 -32.00 -23.05
C SER A 30 37.73 -30.46 -22.88
N GLN A 31 36.91 -29.81 -23.62
CA GLN A 31 36.34 -28.54 -23.20
C GLN A 31 34.84 -28.66 -23.43
N SER A 32 34.13 -29.10 -22.38
CA SER A 32 32.72 -28.86 -22.21
C SER A 32 32.55 -27.36 -22.01
N GLY A 33 32.37 -26.63 -23.07
CA GLY A 33 31.82 -25.31 -23.04
C GLY A 33 30.33 -25.46 -22.70
N SER A 34 30.00 -25.46 -21.41
CA SER A 34 28.67 -25.14 -20.96
C SER A 34 28.46 -23.67 -21.30
N GLY A 35 27.95 -23.42 -22.50
CA GLY A 35 27.40 -22.12 -22.87
C GLY A 35 26.16 -21.91 -22.02
N SER A 36 26.29 -21.21 -20.90
CA SER A 36 25.16 -20.49 -20.35
C SER A 36 24.68 -19.54 -21.42
N GLU A 37 23.59 -19.87 -22.09
CA GLU A 37 22.77 -18.88 -22.75
C GLU A 37 22.21 -17.95 -21.66
N SER A 38 22.96 -16.89 -21.32
CA SER A 38 22.47 -15.78 -20.51
C SER A 38 21.69 -14.82 -21.39
N GLY A 39 20.63 -15.31 -22.03
CA GLY A 39 19.63 -14.43 -22.59
C GLY A 39 18.81 -13.83 -21.43
N ALA A 40 18.50 -12.53 -21.51
CA ALA A 40 17.60 -11.91 -20.54
C ALA A 40 16.26 -12.66 -20.50
N LYS A 41 15.72 -12.89 -19.31
CA LYS A 41 14.37 -13.47 -19.15
C LYS A 41 13.34 -12.45 -19.66
N GLN A 42 12.47 -12.90 -20.55
CA GLN A 42 11.43 -12.06 -21.16
C GLN A 42 10.18 -12.01 -20.29
N ILE A 43 9.70 -10.81 -20.01
CA ILE A 43 8.40 -10.54 -19.36
C ILE A 43 7.59 -9.69 -20.34
N GLU A 44 6.50 -10.21 -20.88
CA GLU A 44 5.67 -9.45 -21.83
C GLU A 44 5.05 -8.23 -21.17
N THR A 45 4.40 -8.42 -19.99
CA THR A 45 3.80 -7.34 -19.22
C THR A 45 3.96 -7.61 -17.72
N LEU A 46 4.48 -6.63 -16.98
CA LEU A 46 4.49 -6.56 -15.52
C LEU A 46 3.33 -5.66 -15.07
N LYS A 47 2.38 -6.22 -14.33
CA LYS A 47 1.18 -5.51 -13.85
C LYS A 47 1.37 -5.02 -12.43
N VAL A 48 1.40 -3.71 -12.28
CA VAL A 48 1.59 -3.02 -11.00
C VAL A 48 0.31 -2.28 -10.63
N ALA A 49 -0.20 -2.48 -9.43
CA ALA A 49 -1.40 -1.81 -8.96
C ALA A 49 -1.18 -1.03 -7.67
N PHE A 50 -1.89 0.07 -7.58
CA PHE A 50 -1.91 0.98 -6.42
C PHE A 50 -3.29 1.01 -5.78
N VAL A 51 -3.35 1.19 -4.45
CA VAL A 51 -4.63 1.46 -3.77
C VAL A 51 -5.07 2.91 -3.96
N PRO A 52 -6.39 3.21 -3.94
CA PRO A 52 -6.90 4.56 -4.16
C PRO A 52 -6.86 5.41 -2.89
N SER A 53 -5.67 5.62 -2.30
CA SER A 53 -5.50 6.49 -1.14
C SER A 53 -5.53 7.98 -1.49
N ARG A 54 -5.33 8.30 -2.78
CA ARG A 54 -5.49 9.63 -3.40
C ARG A 54 -6.37 9.53 -4.64
N GLU A 55 -6.63 10.65 -5.28
CA GLU A 55 -7.38 10.66 -6.55
C GLU A 55 -6.67 9.78 -7.60
N PRO A 56 -7.37 8.82 -8.23
CA PRO A 56 -6.75 7.85 -9.15
C PRO A 56 -5.92 8.49 -10.28
N GLN A 57 -6.40 9.61 -10.83
CA GLN A 57 -5.68 10.31 -11.89
C GLN A 57 -4.38 10.95 -11.39
N GLU A 58 -4.35 11.41 -10.15
CA GLU A 58 -3.14 11.94 -9.50
C GLU A 58 -2.10 10.83 -9.35
N ILE A 59 -2.51 9.65 -8.87
CA ILE A 59 -1.62 8.49 -8.73
C ILE A 59 -1.05 8.07 -10.08
N ILE A 60 -1.90 7.88 -11.10
CA ILE A 60 -1.47 7.48 -12.45
C ILE A 60 -0.46 8.46 -13.01
N THR A 61 -0.72 9.77 -12.88
CA THR A 61 0.17 10.81 -13.40
C THR A 61 1.52 10.81 -12.68
N ALA A 62 1.52 10.73 -11.36
CA ALA A 62 2.75 10.74 -10.56
C ALA A 62 3.60 9.48 -10.78
N THR A 63 2.96 8.33 -11.04
CA THR A 63 3.65 7.04 -11.19
C THR A 63 4.00 6.69 -12.64
N GLU A 64 3.64 7.50 -13.63
CA GLU A 64 3.99 7.22 -15.04
C GLU A 64 5.49 6.98 -15.27
N PRO A 65 6.43 7.74 -14.66
CA PRO A 65 7.86 7.48 -14.82
C PRO A 65 8.31 6.12 -14.26
N LEU A 66 7.58 5.55 -13.29
CA LEU A 66 7.90 4.26 -12.67
C LEU A 66 7.96 3.13 -13.72
N LYS A 67 7.20 3.22 -14.80
CA LYS A 67 7.20 2.24 -15.88
C LYS A 67 8.59 2.07 -16.49
N GLN A 68 9.25 3.19 -16.80
CA GLN A 68 10.58 3.14 -17.40
C GLN A 68 11.64 2.81 -16.35
N LEU A 69 11.53 3.37 -15.15
CA LEU A 69 12.45 3.07 -14.04
C LEU A 69 12.48 1.57 -13.71
N LEU A 70 11.33 0.90 -13.67
CA LEU A 70 11.25 -0.54 -13.42
C LEU A 70 11.89 -1.34 -14.57
N LYS A 71 11.63 -0.97 -15.83
CA LYS A 71 12.28 -1.63 -16.97
C LYS A 71 13.79 -1.52 -16.90
N ASP A 72 14.32 -0.33 -16.62
CA ASP A 72 15.75 -0.07 -16.58
C ASP A 72 16.44 -0.79 -15.42
N GLU A 73 15.81 -0.85 -14.25
CA GLU A 73 16.36 -1.59 -13.10
C GLU A 73 16.27 -3.11 -13.30
N LEU A 74 15.15 -3.62 -13.79
CA LEU A 74 14.99 -5.05 -14.07
C LEU A 74 15.91 -5.53 -15.19
N ALA A 75 16.24 -4.67 -16.16
CA ALA A 75 17.24 -4.99 -17.18
C ALA A 75 18.63 -5.25 -16.60
N LYS A 76 19.01 -4.54 -15.52
CA LYS A 76 20.28 -4.76 -14.82
C LYS A 76 20.29 -6.11 -14.08
N GLU A 77 19.12 -6.61 -13.71
CA GLU A 77 18.93 -7.90 -13.04
C GLU A 77 18.69 -9.06 -14.04
N GLY A 78 18.83 -8.80 -15.34
CA GLY A 78 18.72 -9.81 -16.40
C GLY A 78 17.30 -10.08 -16.90
N TYR A 79 16.36 -9.14 -16.70
CA TYR A 79 15.00 -9.24 -17.22
C TYR A 79 14.76 -8.20 -18.31
N GLU A 80 14.12 -8.58 -19.40
CA GLU A 80 13.63 -7.68 -20.45
C GLU A 80 12.11 -7.59 -20.35
N VAL A 81 11.61 -6.45 -19.86
CA VAL A 81 10.19 -6.19 -19.66
C VAL A 81 9.62 -5.40 -20.83
N GLY A 82 8.72 -6.03 -21.61
CA GLY A 82 8.08 -5.41 -22.79
C GLY A 82 7.18 -4.23 -22.39
N ASN A 83 6.33 -4.42 -21.41
CA ASN A 83 5.42 -3.40 -20.90
C ASN A 83 5.34 -3.44 -19.36
N VAL A 84 5.20 -2.27 -18.74
CA VAL A 84 4.78 -2.12 -17.34
C VAL A 84 3.42 -1.44 -17.36
N GLU A 85 2.39 -2.17 -16.93
CA GLU A 85 1.04 -1.66 -16.78
C GLU A 85 0.83 -1.17 -15.36
N ILE A 86 0.46 0.11 -15.19
CA ILE A 86 0.14 0.69 -13.89
C ILE A 86 -1.36 0.96 -13.83
N THR A 87 -2.00 0.43 -12.79
CA THR A 87 -3.42 0.63 -12.53
C THR A 87 -3.65 1.13 -11.10
N VAL A 88 -4.82 1.74 -10.85
CA VAL A 88 -5.30 2.09 -9.53
C VAL A 88 -6.58 1.30 -9.28
N GLY A 89 -6.62 0.55 -8.19
CA GLY A 89 -7.81 -0.19 -7.81
C GLY A 89 -9.00 0.72 -7.51
N THR A 90 -10.19 0.17 -7.61
CA THR A 90 -11.42 0.89 -7.21
C THR A 90 -11.57 0.96 -5.70
N THR A 91 -11.04 -0.02 -4.99
CA THR A 91 -10.96 -0.11 -3.52
C THR A 91 -9.62 -0.71 -3.12
N TYR A 92 -9.32 -0.68 -1.82
CA TYR A 92 -8.14 -1.33 -1.25
C TYR A 92 -8.22 -2.86 -1.44
N GLU A 93 -9.41 -3.41 -1.20
CA GLU A 93 -9.70 -4.84 -1.34
C GLU A 93 -9.52 -5.32 -2.78
N ALA A 94 -9.95 -4.53 -3.76
CA ALA A 94 -9.82 -4.89 -5.19
C ALA A 94 -8.36 -5.12 -5.61
N VAL A 95 -7.40 -4.40 -5.01
CA VAL A 95 -5.98 -4.64 -5.27
C VAL A 95 -5.50 -5.92 -4.58
N GLY A 96 -5.94 -6.16 -3.33
CA GLY A 96 -5.66 -7.40 -2.61
C GLY A 96 -6.21 -8.63 -3.32
N GLU A 97 -7.47 -8.59 -3.74
CA GLU A 97 -8.12 -9.65 -4.55
C GLU A 97 -7.39 -9.90 -5.87
N GLY A 98 -6.90 -8.84 -6.52
CA GLY A 98 -6.13 -8.94 -7.75
C GLY A 98 -4.78 -9.62 -7.56
N LEU A 99 -4.10 -9.38 -6.44
CA LEU A 99 -2.88 -10.11 -6.06
C LEU A 99 -3.19 -11.58 -5.76
N GLU A 100 -4.23 -11.85 -4.97
CA GLU A 100 -4.65 -13.21 -4.63
C GLU A 100 -5.06 -14.02 -5.89
N ALA A 101 -5.72 -13.39 -6.84
CA ALA A 101 -6.15 -14.01 -8.09
C ALA A 101 -5.02 -14.14 -9.15
N GLY A 102 -3.85 -13.54 -8.96
CA GLY A 102 -2.77 -13.53 -9.96
C GLY A 102 -3.04 -12.60 -11.16
N THR A 103 -4.03 -11.72 -11.06
CA THR A 103 -4.34 -10.72 -12.10
C THR A 103 -3.51 -9.44 -11.97
N ILE A 104 -2.91 -9.22 -10.81
CA ILE A 104 -1.94 -8.19 -10.47
C ILE A 104 -0.67 -8.90 -10.03
N ASP A 105 0.50 -8.50 -10.56
CA ASP A 105 1.79 -9.11 -10.23
C ASP A 105 2.41 -8.45 -9.00
N VAL A 106 2.31 -7.12 -8.91
CA VAL A 106 2.90 -6.29 -7.84
C VAL A 106 1.85 -5.30 -7.35
N GLY A 107 1.63 -5.27 -6.04
CA GLY A 107 0.72 -4.32 -5.38
C GLY A 107 1.45 -3.42 -4.39
N LEU A 108 1.21 -2.10 -4.48
CA LEU A 108 1.58 -1.16 -3.44
C LEU A 108 0.36 -0.95 -2.56
N ILE A 109 0.35 -1.65 -1.41
CA ILE A 109 -0.81 -1.81 -0.54
C ILE A 109 -0.44 -1.58 0.93
N PRO A 110 -1.34 -1.05 1.76
CA PRO A 110 -1.12 -0.97 3.20
C PRO A 110 -0.98 -2.34 3.85
N GLY A 111 -0.31 -2.38 5.00
CA GLY A 111 -0.16 -3.61 5.77
C GLY A 111 -1.48 -4.27 6.14
N GLY A 112 -2.52 -3.47 6.47
CA GLY A 112 -3.85 -3.97 6.77
C GLY A 112 -4.53 -4.67 5.58
N THR A 113 -4.34 -4.16 4.36
CA THR A 113 -4.80 -4.85 3.14
C THR A 113 -3.97 -6.10 2.88
N TYR A 114 -2.63 -6.01 3.00
CA TYR A 114 -1.75 -7.16 2.80
C TYR A 114 -2.18 -8.36 3.65
N VAL A 115 -2.39 -8.18 4.94
CA VAL A 115 -2.69 -9.29 5.86
C VAL A 115 -4.06 -9.94 5.65
N LEU A 116 -4.97 -9.29 4.92
CA LEU A 116 -6.25 -9.89 4.54
C LEU A 116 -6.12 -10.84 3.33
N TYR A 117 -5.06 -10.69 2.54
CA TYR A 117 -4.82 -11.44 1.29
C TYR A 117 -3.46 -12.14 1.28
N ASP A 118 -2.85 -12.35 2.45
CA ASP A 118 -1.50 -12.92 2.56
C ASP A 118 -1.39 -14.41 2.21
N ASP A 119 -2.52 -15.09 2.08
CA ASP A 119 -2.56 -16.44 1.49
C ASP A 119 -2.11 -16.43 0.02
N GLY A 120 -2.52 -15.43 -0.76
CA GLY A 120 -2.19 -15.28 -2.18
C GLY A 120 -1.16 -14.20 -2.48
N ALA A 121 -0.80 -13.36 -1.52
CA ALA A 121 0.21 -12.31 -1.66
C ALA A 121 1.40 -12.54 -0.73
N GLU A 122 2.59 -12.09 -1.15
CA GLU A 122 3.81 -12.09 -0.37
C GLU A 122 4.36 -10.66 -0.26
N VAL A 123 4.62 -10.18 0.97
CA VAL A 123 5.31 -8.93 1.17
C VAL A 123 6.79 -9.08 0.89
N ILE A 124 7.34 -8.22 0.06
CA ILE A 124 8.76 -8.24 -0.30
C ILE A 124 9.53 -7.02 0.21
N LEU A 125 8.84 -5.88 0.37
CA LEU A 125 9.42 -4.64 0.86
C LEU A 125 8.41 -3.89 1.74
N THR A 126 8.94 -3.12 2.71
CA THR A 126 8.22 -2.07 3.41
C THR A 126 8.70 -0.70 2.95
N ALA A 127 7.80 0.24 2.81
CA ALA A 127 8.14 1.62 2.53
C ALA A 127 8.79 2.29 3.74
N THR A 128 9.69 3.24 3.48
CA THR A 128 10.17 4.16 4.51
C THR A 128 9.61 5.55 4.26
N ARG A 129 9.43 6.31 5.32
CA ARG A 129 9.00 7.71 5.29
C ARG A 129 9.99 8.55 6.07
N ASP A 130 10.01 9.85 5.82
CA ASP A 130 10.66 10.76 6.75
C ASP A 130 9.97 10.66 8.10
N GLY A 131 10.77 10.57 9.15
CA GLY A 131 10.24 10.76 10.49
C GLY A 131 9.68 12.19 10.63
N LEU A 132 8.90 12.40 11.65
CA LEU A 132 8.29 13.69 11.92
C LEU A 132 8.98 14.40 13.08
N SER A 133 8.95 15.72 13.06
CA SER A 133 9.40 16.57 14.19
C SER A 133 8.52 16.38 15.43
N LYS A 134 7.31 15.81 15.25
CA LYS A 134 6.38 15.45 16.29
C LYS A 134 6.02 13.96 16.11
N ASP A 135 6.27 13.15 17.12
CA ASP A 135 5.89 11.73 17.19
C ASP A 135 5.53 11.39 18.65
N SER A 136 4.55 12.11 19.18
CA SER A 136 4.02 11.90 20.54
C SER A 136 2.77 11.04 20.51
N ASP A 137 2.55 10.24 21.54
CA ASP A 137 1.29 9.54 21.81
C ASP A 137 0.24 10.42 22.49
N ASN A 138 0.63 11.62 22.93
CA ASN A 138 -0.25 12.61 23.52
C ASN A 138 -0.78 13.57 22.45
N ALA A 139 -2.08 13.63 22.27
CA ALA A 139 -2.75 14.45 21.26
C ALA A 139 -2.42 15.95 21.39
N LYS A 140 -2.32 16.47 22.62
CA LYS A 140 -2.04 17.89 22.88
C LYS A 140 -0.71 18.36 22.29
N ASP A 141 0.30 17.47 22.21
CA ASP A 141 1.63 17.83 21.71
C ASP A 141 1.63 18.15 20.20
N TRP A 142 0.56 17.78 19.49
CA TRP A 142 0.34 18.07 18.07
C TRP A 142 -0.35 19.44 17.83
N ASN A 143 -0.81 20.11 18.89
CA ASN A 143 -1.73 21.26 18.84
C ASN A 143 -1.06 22.60 19.19
N ASP A 144 0.22 22.79 18.87
CA ASP A 144 0.94 24.03 19.10
C ASP A 144 0.72 25.10 18.01
N GLY A 145 -0.16 24.84 17.06
CA GLY A 145 -0.46 25.73 15.92
C GLY A 145 0.65 25.83 14.88
N LYS A 146 1.70 24.99 14.98
CA LYS A 146 2.85 25.01 14.07
C LYS A 146 2.85 23.80 13.15
N PRO A 147 3.36 23.93 11.92
CA PRO A 147 3.57 22.79 11.04
C PRO A 147 4.41 21.68 11.69
N THR A 148 4.04 20.44 11.40
CA THR A 148 4.92 19.31 11.63
C THR A 148 5.92 19.25 10.48
N GLU A 149 7.20 19.19 10.81
CA GLU A 149 8.28 19.14 9.82
C GLU A 149 8.76 17.71 9.61
N ALA A 150 9.36 17.45 8.44
CA ALA A 150 10.09 16.22 8.23
C ALA A 150 11.35 16.19 9.10
N SER A 151 11.72 15.03 9.60
CA SER A 151 13.04 14.79 10.19
C SER A 151 13.92 14.06 9.18
N ASP A 152 15.23 14.14 9.36
CA ASP A 152 16.23 13.44 8.56
C ASP A 152 16.32 11.93 8.87
N LYS A 153 15.52 11.45 9.81
CA LYS A 153 15.44 10.04 10.17
C LYS A 153 14.37 9.33 9.34
N GLN A 154 14.74 8.20 8.75
CA GLN A 154 13.78 7.32 8.07
C GLN A 154 13.01 6.49 9.10
N ALA A 155 11.69 6.42 8.93
CA ALA A 155 10.79 5.66 9.78
C ALA A 155 10.09 4.54 8.98
N VAL A 156 9.98 3.35 9.58
CA VAL A 156 9.22 2.20 9.04
C VAL A 156 7.80 2.12 9.58
N SER A 157 7.43 3.04 10.46
CA SER A 157 6.10 3.14 11.06
C SER A 157 5.65 4.59 11.16
N TYR A 158 4.37 4.78 11.26
CA TYR A 158 3.69 6.06 11.48
C TYR A 158 2.52 5.85 12.44
N ARG A 159 1.80 6.92 12.81
CA ARG A 159 0.60 6.85 13.65
C ARG A 159 -0.63 7.29 12.87
N ALA A 160 -1.81 6.89 13.30
CA ALA A 160 -3.01 7.58 12.88
C ALA A 160 -3.33 8.71 13.86
N LEU A 161 -3.88 9.78 13.31
CA LEU A 161 -4.38 10.92 14.06
C LEU A 161 -5.90 11.00 13.93
N ILE A 162 -6.55 11.29 15.03
CA ILE A 162 -7.96 11.66 15.09
C ILE A 162 -7.98 13.17 15.18
N ILE A 163 -8.50 13.84 14.14
CA ILE A 163 -8.39 15.28 13.96
C ILE A 163 -9.77 15.91 14.03
N ALA A 164 -9.96 16.84 14.96
CA ALA A 164 -11.13 17.71 15.04
C ALA A 164 -10.96 18.93 14.11
N GLY A 165 -12.02 19.27 13.41
CA GLY A 165 -12.08 20.33 12.41
C GLY A 165 -12.56 21.68 12.94
N PRO A 166 -12.81 22.63 12.01
CA PRO A 166 -13.21 24.01 12.34
C PRO A 166 -14.68 24.17 12.70
N SER A 167 -15.49 23.11 12.71
CA SER A 167 -16.89 23.18 13.16
C SER A 167 -17.00 23.48 14.65
N ASP A 168 -18.13 24.00 15.11
CA ASP A 168 -18.34 24.32 16.54
C ASP A 168 -18.09 23.08 17.42
N LYS A 169 -18.58 21.91 16.99
CA LYS A 169 -18.36 20.65 17.71
C LYS A 169 -16.89 20.20 17.69
N GLY A 170 -16.22 20.32 16.55
CA GLY A 170 -14.80 20.03 16.43
C GLY A 170 -13.97 20.92 17.38
N GLN A 171 -14.26 22.20 17.45
CA GLN A 171 -13.58 23.13 18.35
C GLN A 171 -13.90 22.88 19.83
N GLU A 172 -15.10 22.42 20.17
CA GLU A 172 -15.44 21.98 21.53
C GLU A 172 -14.57 20.79 21.97
N LEU A 173 -14.45 19.78 21.13
CA LEU A 173 -13.59 18.60 21.40
C LEU A 173 -12.11 19.02 21.54
N ALA A 174 -11.64 19.86 20.63
CA ALA A 174 -10.28 20.39 20.65
C ALA A 174 -9.97 21.16 21.95
N ALA A 175 -10.91 21.99 22.40
CA ALA A 175 -10.74 22.78 23.63
C ALA A 175 -10.56 21.89 24.85
N LYS A 176 -11.34 20.81 25.00
CA LYS A 176 -11.21 19.84 26.08
C LYS A 176 -9.81 19.22 26.11
N VAL A 177 -9.35 18.69 24.98
CA VAL A 177 -8.02 18.07 24.87
C VAL A 177 -6.90 19.08 25.16
N ASN A 178 -7.00 20.28 24.63
CA ASN A 178 -5.98 21.33 24.85
C ASN A 178 -5.96 21.80 26.31
N ASN A 179 -7.07 21.71 27.02
CA ASN A 179 -7.14 21.98 28.46
C ASN A 179 -6.63 20.81 29.31
N GLY A 180 -6.33 19.65 28.70
CA GLY A 180 -5.90 18.44 29.40
C GLY A 180 -7.06 17.64 29.99
N GLU A 181 -8.28 17.86 29.48
CA GLU A 181 -9.46 17.09 29.84
C GLU A 181 -9.53 15.81 28.97
N GLU A 182 -9.98 14.72 29.54
CA GLU A 182 -10.26 13.50 28.79
C GLU A 182 -11.62 13.61 28.09
N LEU A 183 -11.67 13.16 26.81
CA LEU A 183 -12.93 13.06 26.09
C LEU A 183 -13.71 11.85 26.60
N THR A 184 -15.02 12.01 26.77
CA THR A 184 -15.94 10.92 27.05
C THR A 184 -16.41 10.28 25.74
N TRP A 185 -17.05 9.10 25.86
CA TRP A 185 -17.71 8.50 24.70
C TRP A 185 -18.79 9.42 24.11
N GLU A 186 -19.58 10.05 24.97
CA GLU A 186 -20.67 10.97 24.58
C GLU A 186 -20.14 12.16 23.82
N ASP A 187 -18.95 12.67 24.16
CA ASP A 187 -18.27 13.73 23.42
C ASP A 187 -18.01 13.29 21.98
N LEU A 188 -17.46 12.09 21.80
CA LEU A 188 -17.09 11.53 20.50
C LEU A 188 -18.30 11.10 19.68
N ASP A 189 -19.28 10.44 20.32
CA ASP A 189 -20.49 9.93 19.67
C ASP A 189 -21.42 11.05 19.18
N SER A 190 -21.36 12.23 19.81
CA SER A 190 -22.14 13.41 19.36
C SER A 190 -21.54 14.14 18.16
N ALA A 191 -20.34 13.77 17.70
CA ALA A 191 -19.66 14.33 16.54
C ALA A 191 -19.96 13.54 15.26
N ASN A 192 -19.88 14.20 14.10
CA ASN A 192 -19.94 13.58 12.79
C ASN A 192 -18.52 13.19 12.35
N TRP A 193 -18.28 11.93 12.06
CA TRP A 193 -16.97 11.41 11.71
C TRP A 193 -16.82 11.12 10.22
N SER A 194 -15.64 11.36 9.68
CA SER A 194 -15.20 10.85 8.38
C SER A 194 -14.16 9.76 8.58
N VAL A 195 -14.39 8.59 8.02
CA VAL A 195 -13.52 7.42 8.07
C VAL A 195 -13.21 6.93 6.66
N MET A 196 -12.20 6.09 6.50
CA MET A 196 -11.89 5.39 5.25
C MET A 196 -12.51 3.99 5.22
N GLY A 197 -12.22 3.21 4.17
CA GLY A 197 -12.60 1.80 4.10
C GLY A 197 -12.01 0.97 5.24
N THR A 198 -12.67 -0.13 5.57
CA THR A 198 -12.39 -0.96 6.77
C THR A 198 -11.01 -1.62 6.78
N SER A 199 -10.36 -1.77 5.62
CA SER A 199 -8.98 -2.27 5.51
C SER A 199 -7.92 -1.17 5.60
N SER A 200 -8.30 0.11 5.75
CA SER A 200 -7.36 1.22 5.87
C SER A 200 -6.79 1.30 7.29
N PRO A 201 -5.49 1.09 7.51
CA PRO A 201 -4.91 1.13 8.86
C PRO A 201 -5.16 2.46 9.57
N ALA A 202 -4.72 3.58 8.98
CA ALA A 202 -4.84 4.89 9.62
C ALA A 202 -6.26 5.50 9.51
N GLY A 203 -7.02 5.09 8.49
CA GLY A 203 -8.34 5.65 8.24
C GLY A 203 -9.48 4.88 8.91
N TYR A 204 -9.21 3.71 9.49
CA TYR A 204 -10.25 2.90 10.11
C TYR A 204 -9.72 2.01 11.25
N ILE A 205 -8.77 1.09 10.98
CA ILE A 205 -8.42 -0.01 11.89
C ILE A 205 -7.87 0.52 13.22
N TYR A 206 -6.79 1.29 13.16
CA TYR A 206 -6.14 1.80 14.36
C TYR A 206 -6.98 2.83 15.12
N PRO A 207 -7.73 3.73 14.47
CA PRO A 207 -8.77 4.52 15.14
C PRO A 207 -9.84 3.69 15.83
N ALA A 208 -10.30 2.59 15.21
CA ALA A 208 -11.26 1.70 15.85
C ALA A 208 -10.68 1.00 17.10
N LEU A 209 -9.42 0.53 17.02
CA LEU A 209 -8.70 -0.01 18.17
C LEU A 209 -8.51 1.04 19.27
N TRP A 210 -8.17 2.28 18.91
CA TRP A 210 -8.03 3.39 19.86
C TRP A 210 -9.35 3.66 20.61
N LEU A 211 -10.49 3.61 19.91
CA LEU A 211 -11.81 3.72 20.52
C LEU A 211 -12.11 2.51 21.43
N GLN A 212 -11.79 1.31 20.95
CA GLN A 212 -12.02 0.07 21.71
C GLN A 212 -11.25 0.04 23.03
N ASP A 213 -9.95 0.40 22.98
CA ASP A 213 -9.09 0.39 24.17
C ASP A 213 -9.53 1.40 25.22
N ARG A 214 -10.06 2.55 24.81
CA ARG A 214 -10.43 3.64 25.72
C ARG A 214 -11.87 3.57 26.21
N TYR A 215 -12.79 3.13 25.35
CA TYR A 215 -14.23 3.22 25.60
C TYR A 215 -14.95 1.87 25.53
N GLY A 216 -14.27 0.79 25.13
CA GLY A 216 -14.89 -0.51 24.89
C GLY A 216 -15.86 -0.52 23.70
N LYS A 217 -15.69 0.42 22.76
CA LYS A 217 -16.57 0.66 21.60
C LYS A 217 -15.75 0.92 20.34
N GLY A 218 -16.32 0.62 19.17
CA GLY A 218 -15.67 0.82 17.88
C GLY A 218 -16.27 1.93 17.01
N ILE A 219 -15.77 2.10 15.80
CA ILE A 219 -16.31 3.05 14.82
C ILE A 219 -17.78 2.73 14.48
N SER A 220 -18.15 1.44 14.47
CA SER A 220 -19.52 0.99 14.20
C SER A 220 -20.53 1.39 15.28
N ASP A 221 -20.06 1.73 16.48
CA ASP A 221 -20.91 2.19 17.60
C ASP A 221 -21.15 3.70 17.58
N LEU A 222 -20.44 4.45 16.71
CA LEU A 222 -20.66 5.89 16.54
C LEU A 222 -22.00 6.15 15.87
N SER A 223 -22.78 7.10 16.43
CA SER A 223 -24.07 7.51 15.90
C SER A 223 -23.99 8.11 14.49
N SER A 224 -22.85 8.72 14.12
CA SER A 224 -22.64 9.36 12.82
C SER A 224 -21.20 9.16 12.35
N ALA A 225 -20.99 8.19 11.45
CA ALA A 225 -19.74 7.98 10.76
C ALA A 225 -20.01 7.78 9.26
N VAL A 226 -19.33 8.55 8.41
CA VAL A 226 -19.43 8.43 6.95
C VAL A 226 -18.11 7.97 6.36
N GLN A 227 -18.18 7.03 5.43
CA GLN A 227 -17.00 6.62 4.68
C GLN A 227 -16.71 7.65 3.58
N SER A 228 -15.44 8.04 3.46
CA SER A 228 -14.91 8.85 2.36
C SER A 228 -14.09 7.98 1.41
N ASP A 229 -14.13 8.31 0.12
CA ASP A 229 -13.46 7.55 -0.93
C ASP A 229 -11.94 7.84 -0.97
N SER A 230 -11.54 9.02 -0.49
CA SER A 230 -10.14 9.45 -0.41
C SER A 230 -9.92 10.39 0.78
N TYR A 231 -8.67 10.56 1.21
CA TYR A 231 -8.34 11.56 2.23
C TYR A 231 -8.61 12.99 1.75
N ALA A 232 -8.48 13.27 0.45
CA ALA A 232 -8.86 14.56 -0.12
C ALA A 232 -10.34 14.88 0.12
N SER A 233 -11.22 13.91 -0.16
CA SER A 233 -12.65 13.99 0.11
C SER A 233 -12.93 14.17 1.62
N ALA A 234 -12.22 13.44 2.49
CA ALA A 234 -12.35 13.56 3.93
C ALA A 234 -11.96 14.97 4.44
N PHE A 235 -10.82 15.51 3.98
CA PHE A 235 -10.39 16.87 4.34
C PHE A 235 -11.34 17.95 3.78
N ALA A 236 -11.89 17.78 2.59
CA ALA A 236 -12.89 18.69 2.03
C ALA A 236 -14.17 18.72 2.89
N ARG A 237 -14.63 17.56 3.37
CA ARG A 237 -15.77 17.46 4.29
C ARG A 237 -15.48 18.12 5.64
N LEU A 238 -14.27 17.92 6.18
CA LEU A 238 -13.84 18.56 7.42
C LEU A 238 -13.79 20.08 7.28
N ALA A 239 -13.17 20.57 6.21
CA ALA A 239 -13.04 22.00 5.93
C ALA A 239 -14.39 22.71 5.76
N SER A 240 -15.36 22.03 5.16
CA SER A 240 -16.72 22.56 4.96
C SER A 240 -17.64 22.41 6.18
N GLY A 241 -17.20 21.72 7.24
CA GLY A 241 -18.01 21.44 8.43
C GLY A 241 -19.11 20.39 8.21
N GLN A 242 -19.03 19.59 7.14
CA GLN A 242 -19.90 18.43 6.94
C GLN A 242 -19.61 17.31 7.93
N VAL A 243 -18.36 17.23 8.40
CA VAL A 243 -17.95 16.36 9.49
C VAL A 243 -17.17 17.19 10.52
N ASP A 244 -17.18 16.74 11.76
CA ASP A 244 -16.53 17.40 12.88
C ASP A 244 -15.15 16.82 13.15
N VAL A 245 -15.00 15.53 12.82
CA VAL A 245 -13.80 14.72 13.07
C VAL A 245 -13.45 13.91 11.83
N LEU A 246 -12.17 13.81 11.52
CA LEU A 246 -11.66 12.82 10.56
C LEU A 246 -10.53 11.99 11.18
N VAL A 247 -10.31 10.81 10.63
CA VAL A 247 -9.19 9.94 10.96
C VAL A 247 -8.24 9.82 9.78
N THR A 248 -6.93 9.91 10.03
CA THR A 248 -5.93 9.97 8.96
C THR A 248 -4.54 9.56 9.47
N TYR A 249 -3.60 9.38 8.55
CA TYR A 249 -2.18 9.17 8.88
C TYR A 249 -1.51 10.43 9.42
N ALA A 250 -0.49 10.28 10.25
CA ALA A 250 0.32 11.38 10.76
C ALA A 250 1.46 11.75 9.77
N ASP A 251 1.75 13.02 9.46
CA ASP A 251 0.79 14.10 9.69
C ASP A 251 0.24 14.55 8.34
N ALA A 252 -0.94 14.07 8.01
CA ALA A 252 -1.59 14.37 6.74
C ALA A 252 -1.86 15.88 6.54
N ARG A 253 -1.89 16.66 7.62
CA ARG A 253 -2.04 18.12 7.51
C ARG A 253 -0.95 18.75 6.65
N ARG A 254 0.25 18.16 6.60
CA ARG A 254 1.35 18.61 5.73
C ARG A 254 0.96 18.53 4.24
N ASP A 255 0.35 17.43 3.84
CA ASP A 255 -0.02 17.16 2.45
C ASP A 255 -1.20 18.02 1.99
N TYR A 256 -2.04 18.46 2.92
CA TYR A 256 -3.24 19.27 2.65
C TYR A 256 -3.11 20.73 3.05
N ALA A 257 -1.96 21.19 3.55
CA ALA A 257 -1.80 22.56 4.05
C ALA A 257 -2.04 23.64 2.98
N GLU A 258 -1.52 23.45 1.77
CA GLU A 258 -1.76 24.36 0.64
C GLU A 258 -3.20 24.28 0.15
N ARG A 259 -3.72 23.04 -0.03
CA ARG A 259 -5.08 22.76 -0.52
C ARG A 259 -6.14 23.26 0.46
N TRP A 260 -5.84 23.35 1.75
CA TRP A 260 -6.74 23.88 2.78
C TRP A 260 -7.23 25.28 2.44
N ASN A 261 -6.34 26.14 1.95
CA ASN A 261 -6.67 27.51 1.55
C ASN A 261 -7.08 27.59 0.07
N THR A 262 -6.38 26.90 -0.84
CA THR A 262 -6.58 27.07 -2.29
C THR A 262 -7.79 26.33 -2.84
N GLU A 263 -8.04 25.12 -2.36
CA GLU A 263 -9.14 24.27 -2.84
C GLU A 263 -10.33 24.25 -1.88
N PHE A 264 -10.06 24.13 -0.55
CA PHE A 264 -11.13 24.02 0.45
C PHE A 264 -11.59 25.37 0.98
N SER A 265 -11.04 26.47 0.44
CA SER A 265 -11.49 27.85 0.66
C SER A 265 -11.44 28.31 2.12
N ARG A 266 -10.55 27.74 2.94
CA ARG A 266 -10.35 28.17 4.32
C ARG A 266 -9.48 29.43 4.37
N GLN A 267 -9.67 30.26 5.42
CA GLN A 267 -8.94 31.52 5.59
C GLN A 267 -7.76 31.38 6.57
N GLY A 268 -7.91 30.54 7.59
CA GLY A 268 -6.85 30.20 8.53
C GLY A 268 -5.98 29.08 8.02
N SER A 269 -4.84 28.83 8.66
CA SER A 269 -4.01 27.68 8.36
C SER A 269 -4.64 26.38 8.90
N ILE A 270 -4.36 25.26 8.25
CA ILE A 270 -4.82 23.95 8.73
C ILE A 270 -4.35 23.67 10.16
N TRP A 271 -3.17 24.17 10.54
CA TRP A 271 -2.57 24.00 11.86
C TRP A 271 -3.28 24.75 12.97
N GLU A 272 -3.91 25.89 12.63
CA GLU A 272 -4.68 26.73 13.55
C GLU A 272 -6.14 26.29 13.62
N GLU A 273 -6.71 25.81 12.50
CA GLU A 273 -8.12 25.49 12.40
C GLU A 273 -8.44 24.02 12.73
N THR A 274 -7.41 23.16 12.84
CA THR A 274 -7.59 21.74 13.19
C THR A 274 -6.74 21.36 14.40
N ASN A 275 -7.26 20.44 15.20
CA ASN A 275 -6.56 19.94 16.39
C ASN A 275 -6.60 18.42 16.45
N VAL A 276 -5.51 17.81 16.86
CA VAL A 276 -5.47 16.37 17.15
C VAL A 276 -6.17 16.11 18.47
N ILE A 277 -7.14 15.21 18.48
CA ILE A 277 -7.89 14.82 19.68
C ILE A 277 -7.61 13.37 20.10
N GLY A 278 -6.92 12.61 19.26
CA GLY A 278 -6.49 11.26 19.56
C GLY A 278 -5.30 10.85 18.70
N VAL A 279 -4.46 10.00 19.26
CA VAL A 279 -3.27 9.43 18.60
C VAL A 279 -3.26 7.94 18.83
N THR A 280 -3.04 7.15 17.78
CA THR A 280 -3.04 5.68 17.87
C THR A 280 -1.65 5.13 18.21
N ALA A 281 -1.58 3.82 18.46
CA ALA A 281 -0.34 3.05 18.43
C ALA A 281 0.34 3.18 17.04
N PRO A 282 1.67 2.92 16.94
CA PRO A 282 2.38 2.92 15.67
C PRO A 282 1.84 1.87 14.68
N ILE A 283 1.78 2.26 13.42
CA ILE A 283 1.33 1.47 12.26
C ILE A 283 2.54 1.22 11.37
N TYR A 284 2.78 0.00 10.96
CA TYR A 284 3.82 -0.29 9.96
C TYR A 284 3.48 0.35 8.61
N ASN A 285 4.51 0.80 7.89
CA ASN A 285 4.33 1.44 6.59
C ASN A 285 3.78 0.48 5.53
N ASP A 286 3.36 1.06 4.41
CA ASP A 286 2.82 0.34 3.27
C ASP A 286 3.81 -0.69 2.73
N THR A 287 3.27 -1.75 2.13
CA THR A 287 4.05 -2.84 1.54
C THR A 287 4.23 -2.63 0.05
N ILE A 288 5.31 -3.20 -0.49
CA ILE A 288 5.30 -3.74 -1.85
C ILE A 288 5.12 -5.24 -1.70
N SER A 289 3.99 -5.73 -2.20
CA SER A 289 3.63 -7.14 -2.16
C SER A 289 3.53 -7.70 -3.58
N VAL A 290 3.86 -8.97 -3.74
CA VAL A 290 3.76 -9.68 -5.02
C VAL A 290 2.74 -10.80 -4.93
N SER A 291 2.16 -11.16 -6.05
CA SER A 291 1.23 -12.28 -6.13
C SER A 291 1.98 -13.61 -6.11
N LYS A 292 1.60 -14.52 -5.21
CA LYS A 292 2.05 -15.92 -5.21
C LYS A 292 1.44 -16.74 -6.35
N ASN A 293 0.36 -16.24 -6.96
CA ASN A 293 -0.40 -16.90 -8.01
C ASN A 293 -0.14 -16.30 -9.42
N SER A 294 0.78 -15.31 -9.52
CA SER A 294 1.21 -14.78 -10.81
C SER A 294 2.09 -15.78 -11.55
N GLU A 295 1.81 -16.02 -12.84
CA GLU A 295 2.55 -16.95 -13.69
C GLU A 295 4.01 -16.55 -13.93
N ILE A 296 4.33 -15.26 -13.76
CA ILE A 296 5.69 -14.74 -13.98
C ILE A 296 6.52 -14.70 -12.70
N MET A 297 5.90 -14.84 -11.51
CA MET A 297 6.55 -14.62 -10.24
C MET A 297 7.33 -15.86 -9.78
N ASP A 298 8.64 -15.71 -9.65
CA ASP A 298 9.55 -16.70 -9.05
C ASP A 298 10.51 -15.99 -8.07
N ASP A 299 11.24 -16.76 -7.26
CA ASP A 299 12.17 -16.22 -6.26
C ASP A 299 13.22 -15.29 -6.88
N ALA A 300 13.62 -15.55 -8.13
CA ALA A 300 14.62 -14.73 -8.82
C ALA A 300 14.01 -13.38 -9.25
N LEU A 301 12.77 -13.36 -9.73
CA LEU A 301 12.08 -12.11 -10.07
C LEU A 301 11.74 -11.32 -8.80
N ILE A 302 11.36 -11.99 -7.70
CA ILE A 302 11.16 -11.35 -6.41
C ILE A 302 12.42 -10.62 -5.96
N ALA A 303 13.59 -11.29 -6.02
CA ALA A 303 14.86 -10.67 -5.67
C ALA A 303 15.21 -9.49 -6.59
N ALA A 304 14.94 -9.60 -7.88
CA ALA A 304 15.13 -8.53 -8.85
C ALA A 304 14.21 -7.33 -8.59
N LEU A 305 12.93 -7.57 -8.28
CA LEU A 305 11.97 -6.53 -7.89
C LEU A 305 12.38 -5.83 -6.59
N GLN A 306 12.85 -6.57 -5.58
CA GLN A 306 13.38 -5.97 -4.35
C GLN A 306 14.52 -5.00 -4.65
N ASN A 307 15.51 -5.43 -5.45
CA ASN A 307 16.64 -4.60 -5.83
C ASN A 307 16.18 -3.38 -6.66
N ALA A 308 15.28 -3.59 -7.64
CA ALA A 308 14.76 -2.54 -8.49
C ALA A 308 14.07 -1.42 -7.68
N PHE A 309 13.11 -1.77 -6.82
CA PHE A 309 12.40 -0.77 -6.02
C PHE A 309 13.31 -0.06 -5.01
N ILE A 310 14.24 -0.79 -4.36
CA ILE A 310 15.21 -0.17 -3.45
C ILE A 310 16.10 0.82 -4.21
N ASN A 311 16.60 0.44 -5.40
CA ASN A 311 17.43 1.32 -6.22
C ASN A 311 16.66 2.55 -6.70
N ILE A 312 15.42 2.36 -7.20
CA ILE A 312 14.52 3.45 -7.59
C ILE A 312 14.33 4.43 -6.43
N GLY A 313 14.01 3.93 -5.24
CA GLY A 313 13.83 4.75 -4.03
C GLY A 313 15.07 5.53 -3.59
N ASN A 314 16.26 5.18 -4.10
CA ASN A 314 17.51 5.88 -3.81
C ASN A 314 17.88 6.94 -4.87
N THR A 315 17.13 7.05 -5.98
CA THR A 315 17.33 8.07 -7.00
C THR A 315 16.44 9.28 -6.78
N ASP A 316 16.86 10.46 -7.24
CA ASP A 316 16.05 11.68 -7.14
C ASP A 316 14.75 11.57 -7.95
N GLU A 317 14.79 10.95 -9.13
CA GLU A 317 13.63 10.71 -9.97
C GLU A 317 12.66 9.72 -9.32
N GLY A 318 13.17 8.61 -8.81
CA GLY A 318 12.35 7.61 -8.12
C GLY A 318 11.70 8.15 -6.85
N LYS A 319 12.41 8.97 -6.07
CA LYS A 319 11.84 9.65 -4.89
C LYS A 319 10.66 10.55 -5.24
N GLN A 320 10.73 11.26 -6.38
CA GLN A 320 9.61 12.07 -6.84
C GLN A 320 8.37 11.22 -7.16
N VAL A 321 8.59 10.03 -7.73
CA VAL A 321 7.50 9.10 -8.05
C VAL A 321 6.85 8.53 -6.80
N ILE A 322 7.66 8.01 -5.87
CA ILE A 322 7.13 7.34 -4.68
C ILE A 322 6.59 8.32 -3.63
N ALA A 323 6.91 9.61 -3.75
CA ALA A 323 6.41 10.67 -2.88
C ALA A 323 4.88 10.81 -2.91
N ILE A 324 4.19 10.30 -3.94
CA ILE A 324 2.71 10.30 -4.01
C ILE A 324 2.07 9.60 -2.79
N TYR A 325 2.76 8.62 -2.19
CA TYR A 325 2.36 7.96 -0.96
C TYR A 325 3.17 8.41 0.27
N SER A 326 3.88 9.54 0.17
CA SER A 326 4.82 10.01 1.20
C SER A 326 5.93 8.99 1.52
N HIS A 327 6.26 8.12 0.57
CA HIS A 327 7.38 7.20 0.69
C HIS A 327 8.68 7.92 0.36
N ASN A 328 9.77 7.54 1.04
CA ASN A 328 11.11 8.08 0.81
C ASN A 328 12.12 7.02 0.38
N GLY A 329 11.76 5.76 0.46
CA GLY A 329 12.54 4.62 0.05
C GLY A 329 11.88 3.31 0.47
N TYR A 330 12.64 2.21 0.35
CA TYR A 330 12.17 0.88 0.66
C TYR A 330 13.22 0.07 1.40
N GLN A 331 12.80 -0.84 2.29
CA GLN A 331 13.64 -1.87 2.90
C GLN A 331 12.98 -3.23 2.74
N LYS A 332 13.80 -4.29 2.75
CA LYS A 332 13.29 -5.67 2.74
C LYS A 332 12.39 -5.91 3.93
N ALA A 333 11.27 -6.56 3.68
CA ALA A 333 10.30 -6.94 4.69
C ALA A 333 9.93 -8.42 4.53
N GLN A 334 9.39 -8.96 5.59
CA GLN A 334 8.89 -10.34 5.64
C GLN A 334 7.53 -10.37 6.32
N SER A 335 6.79 -11.44 6.09
CA SER A 335 5.41 -11.60 6.57
C SER A 335 5.25 -11.36 8.08
N SER A 336 6.22 -11.82 8.90
CA SER A 336 6.18 -11.65 10.37
C SER A 336 6.29 -10.19 10.84
N ASP A 337 6.78 -9.27 10.00
CA ASP A 337 6.84 -7.85 10.36
C ASP A 337 5.42 -7.24 10.49
N TYR A 338 4.42 -7.91 9.90
CA TYR A 338 3.01 -7.49 9.89
C TYR A 338 2.11 -8.30 10.84
N ASP A 339 2.67 -9.03 11.82
CA ASP A 339 1.88 -9.81 12.77
C ASP A 339 0.96 -8.94 13.64
N ASN A 340 1.37 -7.71 13.97
CA ASN A 340 0.51 -6.75 14.66
C ASN A 340 -0.68 -6.31 13.82
N GLU A 341 -0.49 -6.16 12.50
CA GLU A 341 -1.58 -5.85 11.57
C GLU A 341 -2.59 -7.01 11.49
N ARG A 342 -2.11 -8.28 11.47
CA ARG A 342 -2.98 -9.47 11.52
C ARG A 342 -3.82 -9.49 12.79
N ALA A 343 -3.17 -9.24 13.94
CA ALA A 343 -3.87 -9.18 15.21
C ALA A 343 -4.93 -8.06 15.24
N ALA A 344 -4.60 -6.89 14.67
CA ALA A 344 -5.48 -5.76 14.55
C ALA A 344 -6.69 -6.06 13.66
N GLN A 345 -6.46 -6.61 12.45
CA GLN A 345 -7.54 -6.99 11.53
C GLN A 345 -8.45 -8.06 12.11
N LYS A 346 -7.87 -9.07 12.76
CA LYS A 346 -8.65 -10.12 13.41
C LYS A 346 -9.56 -9.55 14.50
N LEU A 347 -9.05 -8.65 15.34
CA LEU A 347 -9.86 -8.03 16.40
C LEU A 347 -11.01 -7.21 15.80
N ILE A 348 -10.77 -6.44 14.73
CA ILE A 348 -11.83 -5.69 14.05
C ILE A 348 -12.90 -6.62 13.47
N GLN A 349 -12.51 -7.72 12.84
CA GLN A 349 -13.48 -8.71 12.32
C GLN A 349 -14.32 -9.31 13.44
N GLU A 350 -13.71 -9.66 14.58
CA GLU A 350 -14.42 -10.18 15.75
C GLU A 350 -15.42 -9.16 16.31
N LEU A 351 -15.02 -7.89 16.41
CA LEU A 351 -15.90 -6.81 16.89
C LEU A 351 -17.06 -6.54 15.94
N THR A 352 -16.80 -6.58 14.62
CA THR A 352 -17.84 -6.35 13.61
C THR A 352 -18.85 -7.52 13.54
N ALA A 353 -18.38 -8.76 13.76
CA ALA A 353 -19.24 -9.94 13.74
C ALA A 353 -20.11 -10.08 15.02
N ALA A 354 -19.74 -9.40 16.09
CA ALA A 354 -20.47 -9.44 17.38
C ALA A 354 -21.64 -8.45 17.47
N ASN A 355 -21.72 -7.50 16.51
CA ASN A 355 -22.77 -6.49 16.37
C ASN A 355 -23.76 -6.86 15.25
#